data_ef526b40cf43bd0c95c3a72b90a3c5d4
#
_entry.id   ef526b40cf43bd0c95c3a72b90a3c5d4
#
_cell.length_a   1.000
_cell.length_b   1.000
_cell.length_c   1.000
_cell.angle_alpha   90.00
_cell.angle_beta   90.00
_cell.angle_gamma   90.00
#
_symmetry.space_group_name_H-M   'P 1'
#
loop_
_entity.id
_entity.type
_entity.pdbx_description
1 polymer ?
#
loop_
_entity_poly.entity_id
_entity_poly.type
_entity_poly.pdbx_seq_one_letter_code
_entity_poly.pdbx_strand_id
1 'polypeptide(L)'
;ERPFTADDMVYQGTIDIIRVNLKVGPTWTYAIIYLAEDLPENGTMKYGLEIDLDENGRGDLLIQTGVPRSIDWSVNDVQVYQDLDGDVGGERPMKNDDPVEGLNGYESLLFDSGEGGDPDLIWVRRNPDDPKSLQIAYKTDLIGYTGYLWSAWADDGLLAIDYRDYNDRFTEESAGSPYPGSPIYPIKSLYLIDTTCRSYFGFTPTGNEPGLCP
;
A
#
# COMPACT_ATOMS: atom_id res chain seq x y z
N GLU A 1 5.33 -15.31 1.26
CA GLU A 1 6.08 -15.50 0.00
C GLU A 1 5.23 -16.28 -1.00
N ARG A 2 5.04 -15.74 -2.21
CA ARG A 2 4.42 -16.46 -3.30
C ARG A 2 5.50 -17.23 -4.05
N PRO A 3 5.34 -18.54 -4.27
CA PRO A 3 6.32 -19.30 -5.02
C PRO A 3 6.33 -18.81 -6.48
N PHE A 4 7.49 -18.46 -6.98
CA PHE A 4 7.69 -18.24 -8.41
C PHE A 4 7.63 -19.61 -9.10
N THR A 5 6.58 -19.82 -9.87
CA THR A 5 6.26 -21.14 -10.44
C THR A 5 6.35 -21.17 -11.97
N ALA A 6 6.67 -20.04 -12.59
CA ALA A 6 6.87 -19.93 -14.03
C ALA A 6 8.20 -19.25 -14.36
N ASP A 7 8.81 -19.66 -15.48
CA ASP A 7 10.13 -19.17 -15.91
C ASP A 7 10.14 -17.65 -16.28
N ASP A 8 8.97 -17.08 -16.52
CA ASP A 8 8.76 -15.65 -16.83
C ASP A 8 8.49 -14.80 -15.60
N MET A 9 8.33 -15.39 -14.43
CA MET A 9 8.18 -14.68 -13.17
C MET A 9 9.55 -14.31 -12.61
N VAL A 10 9.88 -13.05 -12.70
CA VAL A 10 11.14 -12.52 -12.15
C VAL A 10 10.89 -11.98 -10.75
N TYR A 11 11.64 -12.48 -9.77
CA TYR A 11 11.62 -11.91 -8.42
C TYR A 11 12.07 -10.45 -8.42
N GLN A 12 11.29 -9.60 -7.78
CA GLN A 12 11.54 -8.17 -7.66
C GLN A 12 11.70 -7.78 -6.19
N GLY A 13 12.90 -7.87 -5.68
CA GLY A 13 13.21 -7.50 -4.30
C GLY A 13 12.99 -6.01 -3.99
N THR A 14 12.87 -5.18 -5.03
CA THR A 14 12.56 -3.75 -4.92
C THR A 14 11.12 -3.45 -4.54
N ILE A 15 10.22 -4.43 -4.59
CA ILE A 15 8.84 -4.33 -4.09
C ILE A 15 8.53 -5.38 -3.01
N ASP A 16 9.46 -6.27 -2.68
CA ASP A 16 9.31 -7.27 -1.62
C ASP A 16 9.51 -6.59 -0.25
N ILE A 17 8.43 -6.37 0.48
CA ILE A 17 8.42 -5.70 1.78
C ILE A 17 8.80 -6.71 2.87
N ILE A 18 9.97 -6.54 3.46
CA ILE A 18 10.45 -7.43 4.53
C ILE A 18 10.08 -6.95 5.93
N ARG A 19 9.79 -5.67 6.08
CA ARG A 19 9.42 -5.05 7.36
C ARG A 19 8.86 -3.65 7.16
N VAL A 20 7.95 -3.25 8.04
CA VAL A 20 7.51 -1.85 8.16
C VAL A 20 7.54 -1.43 9.63
N ASN A 21 8.01 -0.22 9.88
CA ASN A 21 7.96 0.40 11.21
C ASN A 21 7.12 1.66 11.14
N LEU A 22 6.19 1.82 12.08
CA LEU A 22 5.41 3.04 12.26
C LEU A 22 5.77 3.68 13.60
N LYS A 23 6.04 4.98 13.59
CA LYS A 23 6.29 5.77 14.79
C LYS A 23 5.38 6.99 14.80
N VAL A 24 4.37 6.95 15.64
CA VAL A 24 3.43 8.06 15.83
C VAL A 24 4.02 9.08 16.78
N GLY A 25 4.05 10.33 16.36
CA GLY A 25 4.45 11.48 17.16
C GLY A 25 3.33 12.50 17.27
N PRO A 26 3.52 13.57 18.06
CA PRO A 26 2.45 14.55 18.32
C PRO A 26 2.11 15.42 17.10
N THR A 27 3.03 15.58 16.17
CA THR A 27 2.83 16.40 14.96
C THR A 27 3.03 15.58 13.69
N TRP A 28 4.01 14.68 13.72
CA TRP A 28 4.40 13.86 12.59
C TRP A 28 4.38 12.40 12.94
N THR A 29 3.81 11.61 12.06
CA THR A 29 3.94 10.15 12.06
C THR A 29 4.91 9.74 10.97
N TYR A 30 5.80 8.81 11.30
CA TYR A 30 6.84 8.32 10.41
C TYR A 30 6.63 6.84 10.13
N ALA A 31 6.58 6.49 8.86
CA ALA A 31 6.62 5.10 8.41
C ALA A 31 7.96 4.84 7.71
N ILE A 32 8.55 3.67 7.93
CA ILE A 32 9.74 3.20 7.23
C ILE A 32 9.39 1.86 6.62
N ILE A 33 9.43 1.78 5.30
CA ILE A 33 9.21 0.54 4.54
C ILE A 33 10.58 0.00 4.15
N TYR A 34 10.89 -1.23 4.55
CA TYR A 34 12.12 -1.94 4.25
C TYR A 34 11.85 -3.01 3.20
N LEU A 35 12.69 -3.04 2.18
CA LEU A 35 12.61 -3.92 1.03
C LEU A 35 13.72 -4.98 1.05
N ALA A 36 13.56 -6.04 0.30
CA ALA A 36 14.58 -7.07 0.19
C ALA A 36 15.82 -6.60 -0.58
N GLU A 37 15.66 -5.67 -1.53
CA GLU A 37 16.74 -5.08 -2.33
C GLU A 37 16.79 -3.56 -2.20
N ASP A 38 17.88 -2.97 -2.70
CA ASP A 38 18.07 -1.53 -2.71
C ASP A 38 16.97 -0.84 -3.55
N LEU A 39 16.48 0.31 -3.08
CA LEU A 39 15.58 1.14 -3.88
C LEU A 39 16.24 1.48 -5.22
N PRO A 40 15.54 1.29 -6.35
CA PRO A 40 16.09 1.65 -7.65
C PRO A 40 16.28 3.16 -7.75
N GLU A 41 17.17 3.61 -8.63
CA GLU A 41 17.34 5.04 -8.89
C GLU A 41 16.14 5.64 -9.62
N ASN A 42 15.50 4.84 -10.47
CA ASN A 42 14.33 5.20 -11.27
C ASN A 42 13.42 3.96 -11.37
N GLY A 43 12.15 4.17 -11.61
CA GLY A 43 11.21 3.07 -11.81
C GLY A 43 9.76 3.55 -11.82
N THR A 44 8.89 2.63 -12.14
CA THR A 44 7.43 2.78 -12.13
C THR A 44 6.80 2.39 -10.80
N MET A 45 7.64 1.82 -9.90
CA MET A 45 7.19 1.33 -8.61
C MET A 45 6.53 2.41 -7.78
N LYS A 46 5.49 2.03 -7.10
CA LYS A 46 4.80 2.82 -6.09
C LYS A 46 4.90 2.11 -4.74
N TYR A 47 4.95 2.88 -3.69
CA TYR A 47 5.01 2.43 -2.30
C TYR A 47 4.01 3.23 -1.49
N GLY A 48 3.47 2.66 -0.45
CA GLY A 48 2.55 3.43 0.35
C GLY A 48 2.00 2.74 1.58
N LEU A 49 1.01 3.40 2.14
CA LEU A 49 0.26 2.95 3.30
C LEU A 49 -1.22 3.02 2.97
N GLU A 50 -1.93 2.01 3.41
CA GLU A 50 -3.38 2.04 3.53
C GLU A 50 -3.74 2.23 5.00
N ILE A 51 -4.75 3.02 5.26
CA ILE A 51 -5.22 3.32 6.60
C ILE A 51 -6.73 3.13 6.64
N ASP A 52 -7.17 2.30 7.56
CA ASP A 52 -8.56 1.96 7.83
C ASP A 52 -8.91 2.58 9.19
N LEU A 53 -9.70 3.66 9.16
CA LEU A 53 -9.98 4.51 10.31
C LEU A 53 -11.13 3.98 11.18
N ASP A 54 -12.03 3.19 10.60
CA ASP A 54 -13.20 2.65 11.28
C ASP A 54 -13.08 1.15 11.58
N GLU A 55 -11.91 0.55 11.26
CA GLU A 55 -11.54 -0.83 11.58
C GLU A 55 -12.43 -1.87 10.89
N ASN A 56 -13.07 -1.48 9.77
CA ASN A 56 -14.00 -2.35 9.04
C ASN A 56 -13.30 -3.29 8.04
N GLY A 57 -12.00 -3.11 7.82
CA GLY A 57 -11.18 -3.87 6.88
C GLY A 57 -11.15 -3.28 5.48
N ARG A 58 -11.70 -2.10 5.29
CA ARG A 58 -11.64 -1.31 4.05
C ARG A 58 -10.76 -0.09 4.29
N GLY A 59 -9.95 0.28 3.31
CA GLY A 59 -9.10 1.44 3.46
C GLY A 59 -9.89 2.74 3.29
N ASP A 60 -9.74 3.67 4.23
CA ASP A 60 -10.32 5.02 4.14
C ASP A 60 -9.35 6.00 3.51
N LEU A 61 -8.05 5.82 3.75
CA LEU A 61 -6.99 6.67 3.22
C LEU A 61 -5.89 5.84 2.58
N LEU A 62 -5.46 6.28 1.41
CA LEU A 62 -4.32 5.72 0.70
C LEU A 62 -3.23 6.77 0.55
N ILE A 63 -2.08 6.51 1.13
CA ILE A 63 -0.86 7.29 0.91
C ILE A 63 -0.01 6.55 -0.10
N GLN A 64 0.37 7.20 -1.20
CA GLN A 64 1.30 6.61 -2.15
C GLN A 64 2.43 7.57 -2.52
N THR A 65 3.57 7.00 -2.85
CA THR A 65 4.72 7.71 -3.41
C THR A 65 5.35 6.90 -4.54
N GLY A 66 5.91 7.58 -5.52
CA GLY A 66 6.86 6.96 -6.44
C GLY A 66 8.17 6.60 -5.74
N VAL A 67 9.16 6.18 -6.52
CA VAL A 67 10.52 5.93 -6.01
C VAL A 67 11.15 7.25 -5.53
N PRO A 68 11.43 7.44 -4.23
CA PRO A 68 12.07 8.67 -3.76
C PRO A 68 13.46 8.82 -4.38
N ARG A 69 13.79 10.03 -4.83
CA ARG A 69 15.07 10.31 -5.53
C ARG A 69 16.16 10.88 -4.63
N SER A 70 15.84 11.31 -3.42
CA SER A 70 16.76 11.98 -2.51
C SER A 70 16.67 11.42 -1.09
N ILE A 71 17.76 11.58 -0.34
CA ILE A 71 17.78 11.42 1.11
C ILE A 71 17.21 12.64 1.84
N ASP A 72 17.05 13.77 1.15
CA ASP A 72 16.35 14.93 1.68
C ASP A 72 14.84 14.73 1.55
N TRP A 73 14.09 15.25 2.51
CA TRP A 73 12.65 15.21 2.49
C TRP A 73 12.08 16.01 1.31
N SER A 74 11.12 15.41 0.61
CA SER A 74 10.47 15.99 -0.56
C SER A 74 8.98 15.64 -0.57
N VAL A 75 8.18 16.50 -1.16
CA VAL A 75 6.75 16.28 -1.47
C VAL A 75 6.53 15.70 -2.87
N ASN A 76 7.59 15.59 -3.68
CA ASN A 76 7.48 15.16 -5.07
C ASN A 76 7.01 13.71 -5.19
N ASP A 77 6.12 13.44 -6.14
CA ASP A 77 5.53 12.13 -6.41
C ASP A 77 4.80 11.51 -5.20
N VAL A 78 4.33 12.33 -4.25
CA VAL A 78 3.53 11.88 -3.11
C VAL A 78 2.07 12.29 -3.32
N GLN A 79 1.18 11.35 -3.14
CA GLN A 79 -0.26 11.56 -3.26
C GLN A 79 -1.00 10.96 -2.06
N VAL A 80 -2.11 11.58 -1.70
CA VAL A 80 -3.04 11.07 -0.70
C VAL A 80 -4.42 11.03 -1.28
N TYR A 81 -5.02 9.88 -1.21
CA TYR A 81 -6.39 9.66 -1.65
C TYR A 81 -7.27 9.26 -0.46
N GLN A 82 -8.56 9.55 -0.59
CA GLN A 82 -9.58 9.16 0.36
C GLN A 82 -10.70 8.43 -0.38
N ASP A 83 -11.18 7.37 0.22
CA ASP A 83 -12.46 6.74 -0.09
C ASP A 83 -13.57 7.51 0.65
N LEU A 84 -14.56 8.01 -0.07
CA LEU A 84 -15.65 8.81 0.51
C LEU A 84 -16.94 8.01 0.70
N ASP A 85 -17.11 6.92 -0.04
CA ASP A 85 -18.35 6.16 -0.06
C ASP A 85 -18.21 4.72 0.50
N GLY A 86 -16.99 4.34 0.90
CA GLY A 86 -16.72 3.07 1.57
C GLY A 86 -16.74 1.87 0.62
N ASP A 87 -16.38 2.10 -0.66
CA ASP A 87 -16.43 1.04 -1.67
C ASP A 87 -15.07 0.37 -1.92
N VAL A 88 -13.99 0.84 -1.29
CA VAL A 88 -12.70 0.14 -1.29
C VAL A 88 -12.86 -1.26 -0.72
N GLY A 89 -12.29 -2.26 -1.36
CA GLY A 89 -12.29 -3.65 -0.92
C GLY A 89 -11.43 -3.89 0.32
N GLY A 90 -11.14 -5.15 0.63
CA GLY A 90 -10.23 -5.51 1.71
C GLY A 90 -10.90 -6.09 2.96
N GLU A 91 -12.23 -6.12 3.04
CA GLU A 91 -12.96 -6.77 4.14
C GLU A 91 -12.57 -8.25 4.30
N ARG A 92 -12.28 -8.92 3.19
CA ARG A 92 -11.94 -10.34 3.18
C ARG A 92 -10.60 -10.57 2.51
N PRO A 93 -9.49 -10.49 3.25
CA PRO A 93 -8.16 -10.76 2.71
C PRO A 93 -8.12 -12.10 1.96
N MET A 94 -7.42 -12.14 0.83
CA MET A 94 -7.26 -13.33 0.00
C MET A 94 -8.52 -13.82 -0.74
N LYS A 95 -9.59 -13.06 -0.74
CA LYS A 95 -10.78 -13.34 -1.53
C LYS A 95 -10.96 -12.26 -2.58
N ASN A 96 -11.08 -12.67 -3.83
CA ASN A 96 -11.36 -11.74 -4.93
C ASN A 96 -12.76 -11.15 -4.75
N ASP A 97 -12.85 -9.84 -4.84
CA ASP A 97 -14.13 -9.20 -5.09
C ASP A 97 -14.46 -9.28 -6.59
N ASP A 98 -15.67 -9.63 -6.92
CA ASP A 98 -16.14 -9.46 -8.28
C ASP A 98 -16.17 -7.95 -8.58
N PRO A 99 -15.71 -7.51 -9.77
CA PRO A 99 -15.85 -6.11 -10.14
C PRO A 99 -17.32 -5.74 -10.15
N VAL A 100 -17.73 -4.92 -9.21
CA VAL A 100 -19.08 -4.38 -9.15
C VAL A 100 -19.13 -3.10 -9.95
N GLU A 101 -20.10 -2.98 -10.86
CA GLU A 101 -20.29 -1.76 -11.64
C GLU A 101 -20.56 -0.58 -10.69
N GLY A 102 -19.77 0.49 -10.81
CA GLY A 102 -19.92 1.68 -10.00
C GLY A 102 -18.97 1.79 -8.81
N LEU A 103 -18.15 0.77 -8.53
CA LEU A 103 -17.06 0.91 -7.57
C LEU A 103 -15.95 1.75 -8.17
N ASN A 104 -15.43 2.72 -7.43
CA ASN A 104 -14.40 3.68 -7.85
C ASN A 104 -13.21 3.78 -6.89
N GLY A 105 -13.19 2.99 -5.82
CA GLY A 105 -12.06 2.88 -4.89
C GLY A 105 -11.76 4.21 -4.18
N TYR A 106 -10.52 4.66 -4.28
CA TYR A 106 -10.10 5.94 -3.68
C TYR A 106 -10.34 7.09 -4.65
N GLU A 107 -11.50 7.67 -4.64
CA GLU A 107 -11.94 8.65 -5.62
C GLU A 107 -11.57 10.11 -5.30
N SER A 108 -11.19 10.42 -4.05
CA SER A 108 -10.90 11.79 -3.62
C SER A 108 -9.42 12.03 -3.42
N LEU A 109 -8.82 12.88 -4.26
CA LEU A 109 -7.43 13.30 -4.14
C LEU A 109 -7.33 14.46 -3.15
N LEU A 110 -6.73 14.23 -1.98
CA LEU A 110 -6.54 15.23 -0.92
C LEU A 110 -5.24 16.03 -1.07
N PHE A 111 -4.21 15.39 -1.62
CA PHE A 111 -2.86 15.97 -1.74
C PHE A 111 -2.14 15.41 -2.95
N ASP A 112 -1.45 16.25 -3.69
CA ASP A 112 -0.56 15.87 -4.78
C ASP A 112 0.67 16.75 -4.81
N SER A 113 1.83 16.19 -4.49
CA SER A 113 3.15 16.83 -4.69
C SER A 113 3.26 18.26 -4.12
N GLY A 114 2.67 18.48 -2.94
CA GLY A 114 2.65 19.80 -2.27
C GLY A 114 1.43 20.65 -2.60
N GLU A 115 0.53 20.16 -3.45
CA GLU A 115 -0.76 20.80 -3.72
C GLU A 115 -1.87 20.15 -2.90
N GLY A 116 -2.79 20.95 -2.39
CA GLY A 116 -3.90 20.52 -1.55
C GLY A 116 -4.24 21.53 -0.47
N GLY A 117 -5.06 21.14 0.49
CA GLY A 117 -5.45 21.99 1.62
C GLY A 117 -4.28 22.32 2.57
N ASP A 118 -3.31 21.44 2.66
CA ASP A 118 -2.08 21.59 3.45
C ASP A 118 -0.87 21.17 2.59
N PRO A 119 -0.04 22.11 2.12
CA PRO A 119 1.11 21.79 1.26
C PRO A 119 2.22 21.00 1.95
N ASP A 120 2.21 20.94 3.28
CA ASP A 120 3.15 20.20 4.12
C ASP A 120 2.55 18.90 4.68
N LEU A 121 1.49 18.37 4.07
CA LEU A 121 0.75 17.24 4.63
C LEU A 121 1.59 15.98 4.73
N ILE A 122 2.40 15.71 3.70
CA ILE A 122 3.21 14.50 3.60
C ILE A 122 4.55 14.79 2.93
N TRP A 123 5.57 14.10 3.40
CA TRP A 123 6.93 14.11 2.87
C TRP A 123 7.46 12.70 2.71
N VAL A 124 8.34 12.51 1.74
CA VAL A 124 9.01 11.23 1.48
C VAL A 124 10.49 11.43 1.25
N ARG A 125 11.30 10.41 1.55
CA ARG A 125 12.72 10.36 1.20
C ARG A 125 13.24 8.92 1.12
N ARG A 126 14.39 8.74 0.50
CA ARG A 126 15.22 7.57 0.75
C ARG A 126 15.69 7.60 2.20
N ASN A 127 15.72 6.45 2.84
CA ASN A 127 16.30 6.37 4.17
C ASN A 127 17.83 6.60 4.07
N PRO A 128 18.39 7.64 4.73
CA PRO A 128 19.83 7.90 4.68
C PRO A 128 20.68 6.81 5.32
N ASP A 129 20.09 5.99 6.21
CA ASP A 129 20.79 4.96 6.97
C ASP A 129 20.70 3.57 6.34
N ASP A 130 19.79 3.38 5.37
CA ASP A 130 19.56 2.08 4.74
C ASP A 130 19.04 2.23 3.30
N PRO A 131 19.85 1.89 2.26
CA PRO A 131 19.46 2.04 0.86
C PRO A 131 18.29 1.14 0.44
N LYS A 132 17.96 0.12 1.25
CA LYS A 132 16.83 -0.79 1.03
C LYS A 132 15.53 -0.28 1.61
N SER A 133 15.46 0.98 2.01
CA SER A 133 14.25 1.50 2.64
C SER A 133 13.93 2.93 2.25
N LEU A 134 12.65 3.25 2.35
CA LEU A 134 12.13 4.61 2.20
C LEU A 134 11.42 5.04 3.49
N GLN A 135 11.33 6.35 3.65
CA GLN A 135 10.64 6.96 4.78
C GLN A 135 9.52 7.86 4.27
N ILE A 136 8.35 7.69 4.85
CA ILE A 136 7.18 8.54 4.66
C ILE A 136 6.91 9.25 5.98
N ALA A 137 6.78 10.58 5.96
CA ALA A 137 6.35 11.37 7.10
C ALA A 137 5.04 12.07 6.75
N TYR A 138 4.00 11.89 7.56
CA TYR A 138 2.73 12.58 7.39
C TYR A 138 2.30 13.24 8.67
N LYS A 139 1.53 14.33 8.55
CA LYS A 139 0.98 15.00 9.73
C LYS A 139 0.01 14.07 10.45
N THR A 140 0.22 13.91 11.75
CA THR A 140 -0.60 13.02 12.58
C THR A 140 -2.08 13.41 12.56
N ASP A 141 -2.37 14.70 12.38
CA ASP A 141 -3.75 15.22 12.27
C ASP A 141 -4.49 14.73 11.01
N LEU A 142 -3.80 14.20 9.99
CA LEU A 142 -4.44 13.57 8.82
C LEU A 142 -5.31 12.39 9.24
N ILE A 143 -4.82 11.60 10.19
CA ILE A 143 -5.48 10.38 10.66
C ILE A 143 -6.18 10.61 12.01
N GLY A 144 -5.68 11.56 12.81
CA GLY A 144 -6.10 11.77 14.17
C GLY A 144 -5.41 10.81 15.17
N TYR A 145 -5.94 10.80 16.40
CA TYR A 145 -5.40 10.02 17.52
C TYR A 145 -6.33 8.89 17.96
N THR A 146 -7.38 8.63 17.19
CA THR A 146 -8.26 7.48 17.40
C THR A 146 -7.58 6.20 16.97
N GLY A 147 -8.11 5.05 17.35
CA GLY A 147 -7.62 3.76 16.86
C GLY A 147 -7.80 3.64 15.34
N TYR A 148 -6.89 2.92 14.70
CA TYR A 148 -6.97 2.60 13.27
C TYR A 148 -6.17 1.34 12.94
N LEU A 149 -6.52 0.68 11.84
CA LEU A 149 -5.70 -0.33 11.21
C LEU A 149 -4.86 0.30 10.09
N TRP A 150 -3.73 -0.30 9.79
CA TRP A 150 -2.88 0.16 8.71
C TRP A 150 -2.05 -0.99 8.12
N SER A 151 -1.74 -0.87 6.86
CA SER A 151 -0.82 -1.79 6.15
C SER A 151 0.09 -0.99 5.22
N ALA A 152 1.19 -1.62 4.81
CA ALA A 152 2.03 -1.08 3.75
C ALA A 152 1.92 -1.94 2.50
N TRP A 153 2.16 -1.32 1.37
CA TRP A 153 2.12 -1.96 0.07
C TRP A 153 3.20 -1.41 -0.85
N ALA A 154 3.55 -2.22 -1.85
CA ALA A 154 4.42 -1.88 -2.96
C ALA A 154 3.86 -2.47 -4.25
N ASP A 155 3.96 -1.75 -5.36
CA ASP A 155 3.36 -2.12 -6.64
C ASP A 155 4.25 -1.63 -7.79
N ASP A 156 4.51 -2.48 -8.78
CA ASP A 156 5.20 -2.10 -10.02
C ASP A 156 4.22 -1.87 -11.17
N GLY A 157 3.21 -1.04 -10.95
CA GLY A 157 2.27 -0.59 -11.97
C GLY A 157 1.16 -1.60 -12.30
N LEU A 158 0.87 -2.54 -11.38
CA LEU A 158 -0.18 -3.54 -11.59
C LEU A 158 -1.58 -2.93 -11.51
N LEU A 159 -1.80 -2.01 -10.59
CA LEU A 159 -3.12 -1.44 -10.34
C LEU A 159 -3.17 0.05 -10.64
N ALA A 160 -4.26 0.47 -11.27
CA ALA A 160 -4.69 1.86 -11.26
C ALA A 160 -5.20 2.23 -9.85
N ILE A 161 -5.17 3.52 -9.53
CA ILE A 161 -5.55 4.01 -8.20
C ILE A 161 -7.01 3.68 -7.85
N ASP A 162 -7.90 3.78 -8.82
CA ASP A 162 -9.33 3.50 -8.69
C ASP A 162 -9.64 2.03 -8.35
N TYR A 163 -8.66 1.14 -8.55
CA TYR A 163 -8.80 -0.29 -8.28
C TYR A 163 -7.82 -0.78 -7.22
N ARG A 164 -7.20 0.14 -6.49
CA ARG A 164 -6.23 -0.22 -5.46
C ARG A 164 -6.95 -0.57 -4.17
N ASP A 165 -7.14 -1.84 -4.00
CA ASP A 165 -7.71 -2.43 -2.81
C ASP A 165 -7.09 -3.79 -2.50
N TYR A 166 -5.82 -3.85 -2.56
CA TYR A 166 -4.98 -4.96 -2.16
C TYR A 166 -5.30 -6.31 -2.77
N ASN A 167 -6.12 -7.11 -2.30
CA ASN A 167 -6.31 -8.46 -2.76
C ASN A 167 -7.71 -8.71 -3.27
N ASP A 168 -8.61 -7.79 -3.03
CA ASP A 168 -10.01 -8.09 -3.11
C ASP A 168 -10.61 -7.78 -4.47
N ARG A 169 -9.96 -6.89 -5.25
CA ARG A 169 -10.40 -6.57 -6.61
C ARG A 169 -9.63 -7.23 -7.73
N PHE A 170 -8.76 -8.16 -7.39
CA PHE A 170 -8.21 -9.05 -8.39
C PHE A 170 -9.26 -10.10 -8.72
N THR A 171 -9.75 -10.09 -9.94
CA THR A 171 -10.51 -11.23 -10.45
C THR A 171 -9.61 -12.47 -10.46
N GLU A 172 -10.18 -13.67 -10.38
CA GLU A 172 -9.40 -14.90 -10.54
C GLU A 172 -8.62 -14.88 -11.86
N GLU A 173 -9.18 -14.25 -12.91
CA GLU A 173 -8.52 -14.11 -14.19
C GLU A 173 -7.29 -13.20 -14.12
N SER A 174 -7.33 -12.09 -13.38
CA SER A 174 -6.17 -11.20 -13.19
C SER A 174 -5.15 -11.75 -12.21
N ALA A 175 -5.61 -12.46 -11.18
CA ALA A 175 -4.74 -13.11 -10.20
C ALA A 175 -3.96 -14.29 -10.79
N GLY A 176 -4.57 -15.03 -11.73
CA GLY A 176 -3.96 -16.22 -12.30
C GLY A 176 -4.02 -17.43 -11.37
N SER A 177 -3.41 -18.53 -11.80
CA SER A 177 -3.35 -19.80 -11.10
C SER A 177 -1.96 -20.01 -10.47
N PRO A 178 -1.86 -20.58 -9.26
CA PRO A 178 -0.57 -21.01 -8.70
C PRO A 178 0.04 -22.21 -9.46
N TYR A 179 -0.69 -22.84 -10.37
CA TYR A 179 -0.22 -23.99 -11.15
C TYR A 179 0.36 -23.52 -12.49
N PRO A 180 1.63 -23.80 -12.77
CA PRO A 180 2.24 -23.52 -14.07
C PRO A 180 1.46 -24.19 -15.21
N GLY A 181 1.23 -23.45 -16.29
CA GLY A 181 0.57 -23.98 -17.48
C GLY A 181 -0.93 -24.24 -17.33
N SER A 182 -1.59 -23.68 -16.31
CA SER A 182 -3.04 -23.73 -16.23
C SER A 182 -3.68 -23.06 -17.46
N PRO A 183 -4.51 -23.76 -18.24
CA PRO A 183 -5.17 -23.16 -19.40
C PRO A 183 -6.34 -22.26 -19.03
N ILE A 184 -6.84 -22.35 -17.79
CA ILE A 184 -8.01 -21.61 -17.31
C ILE A 184 -7.57 -20.26 -16.75
N TYR A 185 -6.59 -20.29 -15.85
CA TYR A 185 -6.05 -19.08 -15.22
C TYR A 185 -4.53 -19.11 -15.33
N PRO A 186 -3.96 -18.66 -16.45
CA PRO A 186 -2.50 -18.56 -16.58
C PRO A 186 -1.95 -17.64 -15.51
N ILE A 187 -0.74 -17.94 -15.03
CA ILE A 187 -0.06 -17.10 -14.04
C ILE A 187 0.05 -15.67 -14.56
N LYS A 188 -0.41 -14.73 -13.75
CA LYS A 188 -0.46 -13.31 -14.07
C LYS A 188 0.47 -12.51 -13.17
N SER A 189 0.31 -11.21 -13.22
CA SER A 189 1.24 -10.23 -12.71
C SER A 189 1.18 -9.98 -11.20
N LEU A 190 0.56 -10.85 -10.39
CA LEU A 190 0.50 -10.67 -8.93
C LEU A 190 1.87 -10.63 -8.22
N TYR A 191 2.94 -11.06 -8.91
CA TYR A 191 4.30 -10.89 -8.42
C TYR A 191 4.79 -9.43 -8.49
N LEU A 192 4.03 -8.55 -9.13
CA LEU A 192 4.30 -7.10 -9.22
C LEU A 192 3.70 -6.31 -8.07
N ILE A 193 3.08 -6.95 -7.10
CA ILE A 193 2.54 -6.31 -5.91
C ILE A 193 2.93 -7.09 -4.66
N ASP A 194 3.22 -6.37 -3.59
CA ASP A 194 3.40 -6.91 -2.26
C ASP A 194 2.65 -6.07 -1.22
N THR A 195 2.12 -6.73 -0.21
CA THR A 195 1.37 -6.09 0.86
C THR A 195 1.69 -6.74 2.20
N THR A 196 1.65 -5.96 3.27
CA THR A 196 1.71 -6.51 4.63
C THR A 196 0.31 -6.89 5.12
N CYS A 197 0.25 -7.75 6.14
CA CYS A 197 -0.95 -7.82 6.98
C CYS A 197 -1.18 -6.46 7.66
N ARG A 198 -2.38 -6.24 8.18
CA ARG A 198 -2.72 -5.02 8.92
C ARG A 198 -2.17 -5.03 10.32
N SER A 199 -1.56 -3.94 10.72
CA SER A 199 -1.20 -3.63 12.09
C SER A 199 -2.20 -2.63 12.68
N TYR A 200 -2.17 -2.44 13.97
CA TYR A 200 -3.09 -1.55 14.69
C TYR A 200 -2.34 -0.44 15.43
N PHE A 201 -3.07 0.64 15.69
CA PHE A 201 -2.62 1.72 16.56
C PHE A 201 -3.79 2.26 17.38
N GLY A 202 -3.54 2.66 18.63
CA GLY A 202 -4.48 3.42 19.45
C GLY A 202 -5.60 2.62 20.14
N PHE A 203 -5.72 1.32 19.87
CA PHE A 203 -6.69 0.43 20.52
C PHE A 203 -6.07 -0.93 20.86
N THR A 204 -6.81 -1.77 21.54
CA THR A 204 -6.39 -3.15 21.81
C THR A 204 -7.20 -4.08 20.92
N PRO A 205 -6.58 -4.79 19.96
CA PRO A 205 -7.32 -5.64 19.04
C PRO A 205 -7.96 -6.83 19.75
N THR A 206 -9.08 -7.26 19.23
CA THR A 206 -9.80 -8.45 19.70
C THR A 206 -9.29 -9.74 19.05
N GLY A 207 -8.54 -9.57 17.95
CA GLY A 207 -8.05 -10.66 17.10
C GLY A 207 -9.05 -11.06 16.00
N ASN A 208 -10.15 -10.32 15.85
CA ASN A 208 -11.15 -10.54 14.80
C ASN A 208 -11.14 -9.46 13.73
N GLU A 209 -10.26 -8.46 13.87
CA GLU A 209 -10.14 -7.37 12.92
C GLU A 209 -9.68 -7.90 11.55
N PRO A 210 -10.25 -7.43 10.45
CA PRO A 210 -9.96 -7.94 9.11
C PRO A 210 -8.49 -7.76 8.75
N GLY A 211 -7.84 -8.84 8.33
CA GLY A 211 -6.45 -8.82 7.85
C GLY A 211 -5.38 -8.53 8.90
N LEU A 212 -5.73 -8.56 10.20
CA LEU A 212 -4.79 -8.32 11.30
C LEU A 212 -3.60 -9.28 11.24
N CYS A 213 -2.40 -8.74 11.52
CA CYS A 213 -1.20 -9.57 11.65
C CYS A 213 -1.32 -10.55 12.82
N PRO A 214 -0.88 -11.81 12.63
CA PRO A 214 -0.94 -12.84 13.66
C PRO A 214 -0.04 -12.55 14.87
#